data_39549b3cd506a1667cc4e3f14aadf624
#
_entry.id   39549b3cd506a1667cc4e3f14aadf624
#
_cell.length_a   1.000
_cell.length_b   1.000
_cell.length_c   1.000
_cell.angle_alpha   90.00
_cell.angle_beta   90.00
_cell.angle_gamma   90.00
#
_symmetry.space_group_name_H-M   'P 1'
#
loop_
_entity.id
_entity.type
_entity.pdbx_description
1 polymer ?
#
loop_
_entity_poly.entity_id
_entity_poly.type
_entity_poly.pdbx_seq_one_letter_code
_entity_poly.pdbx_strand_id
1 'polypeptide(L)'
;TDSMKAALAAILSSPRFLYLYQEASVETTLEDASLKGLELASRLSFFLWGSLPDEPLLEAALNGELVLDQGLEKQFHRMLSHPRLKRFCDSFPSQWLQLDRIISSTPDKESFPGFYFLKYRDSMHMVLEPLLLFETVLIENLSISQFIQSDFTYRSKLLQEAYGELGIGEKPIQGSQEVTVLRFERYPVEDPRIGGLITNAAVMTMTSGPEDTKPITRGSWMATVFFNRPPEPPPADVPPLSEEKSVEAHGKTIRERLQAHREQAQCRGCHE
;
A
#
# COMPACT_ATOMS: atom_id res chain seq x y z
N THR A 1 -28.16 -37.62 0.84
CA THR A 1 -26.84 -37.03 1.10
C THR A 1 -26.15 -36.55 -0.19
N ASP A 2 -26.18 -37.26 -1.29
CA ASP A 2 -25.53 -36.85 -2.55
C ASP A 2 -26.31 -35.74 -3.27
N SER A 3 -27.64 -35.75 -3.22
CA SER A 3 -28.48 -34.64 -3.69
C SER A 3 -28.20 -33.33 -2.97
N MET A 4 -27.97 -33.38 -1.66
CA MET A 4 -27.62 -32.20 -0.88
C MET A 4 -26.22 -31.67 -1.26
N LYS A 5 -25.26 -32.55 -1.48
CA LYS A 5 -23.90 -32.16 -1.97
C LYS A 5 -23.99 -31.51 -3.35
N ALA A 6 -24.80 -32.09 -4.26
CA ALA A 6 -25.00 -31.53 -5.60
C ALA A 6 -25.65 -30.12 -5.54
N ALA A 7 -26.69 -29.95 -4.71
CA ALA A 7 -27.35 -28.66 -4.52
C ALA A 7 -26.37 -27.62 -3.92
N LEU A 8 -25.59 -28.01 -2.91
CA LEU A 8 -24.59 -27.13 -2.31
C LEU A 8 -23.48 -26.76 -3.33
N ALA A 9 -23.01 -27.73 -4.09
CA ALA A 9 -22.02 -27.46 -5.14
C ALA A 9 -22.55 -26.49 -6.19
N ALA A 10 -23.82 -26.64 -6.61
CA ALA A 10 -24.47 -25.76 -7.57
C ALA A 10 -24.58 -24.31 -7.03
N ILE A 11 -24.92 -24.14 -5.74
CA ILE A 11 -24.96 -22.82 -5.09
C ILE A 11 -23.57 -22.22 -5.01
N LEU A 12 -22.58 -22.96 -4.51
CA LEU A 12 -21.20 -22.48 -4.31
C LEU A 12 -20.48 -22.18 -5.64
N SER A 13 -20.87 -22.81 -6.74
CA SER A 13 -20.32 -22.54 -8.08
C SER A 13 -21.10 -21.48 -8.86
N SER A 14 -22.21 -20.98 -8.31
CA SER A 14 -23.02 -19.97 -8.99
C SER A 14 -22.26 -18.63 -9.09
N PRO A 15 -22.29 -17.96 -10.24
CA PRO A 15 -21.74 -16.62 -10.38
C PRO A 15 -22.30 -15.61 -9.36
N ARG A 16 -23.58 -15.75 -8.99
CA ARG A 16 -24.23 -14.91 -7.97
C ARG A 16 -23.65 -15.12 -6.56
N PHE A 17 -23.07 -16.27 -6.29
CA PHE A 17 -22.38 -16.54 -5.03
C PHE A 17 -20.91 -16.09 -5.05
N LEU A 18 -20.24 -16.31 -6.21
CA LEU A 18 -18.80 -16.06 -6.33
C LEU A 18 -18.44 -14.60 -6.56
N TYR A 19 -19.34 -13.82 -7.16
CA TYR A 19 -19.07 -12.43 -7.54
C TYR A 19 -20.03 -11.47 -6.86
N LEU A 20 -19.55 -10.28 -6.56
CA LEU A 20 -20.42 -9.16 -6.21
C LEU A 20 -21.10 -8.66 -7.50
N TYR A 21 -22.29 -9.17 -7.74
CA TYR A 21 -23.04 -8.92 -8.94
C TYR A 21 -23.93 -7.70 -8.78
N GLN A 22 -23.99 -6.85 -9.79
CA GLN A 22 -24.90 -5.72 -9.86
C GLN A 22 -25.94 -5.98 -10.94
N GLU A 23 -27.19 -6.12 -10.57
CA GLU A 23 -28.29 -6.12 -11.54
C GLU A 23 -28.53 -4.67 -12.02
N ALA A 24 -28.48 -4.47 -13.33
CA ALA A 24 -28.87 -3.20 -13.92
C ALA A 24 -30.40 -3.04 -13.77
N SER A 25 -30.83 -2.34 -12.74
CA SER A 25 -32.24 -2.09 -12.51
C SER A 25 -32.73 -0.85 -13.30
N VAL A 26 -33.80 -1.03 -14.04
CA VAL A 26 -34.33 -0.01 -14.96
C VAL A 26 -35.44 0.86 -14.34
N GLU A 27 -36.05 0.50 -13.20
CA GLU A 27 -37.07 1.33 -12.56
C GLU A 27 -37.11 1.21 -11.04
N THR A 28 -37.48 2.30 -10.33
CA THR A 28 -37.34 2.47 -8.89
C THR A 28 -38.66 2.17 -8.16
N THR A 29 -38.81 0.94 -7.67
CA THR A 29 -39.81 0.60 -6.64
C THR A 29 -39.19 0.59 -5.24
N LEU A 30 -40.00 0.51 -4.17
CA LEU A 30 -39.50 0.36 -2.79
C LEU A 30 -38.73 -0.97 -2.62
N GLU A 31 -39.13 -2.03 -3.32
CA GLU A 31 -38.42 -3.29 -3.35
C GLU A 31 -37.03 -3.14 -4.03
N ASP A 32 -36.97 -2.36 -5.12
CA ASP A 32 -35.69 -2.03 -5.76
C ASP A 32 -34.76 -1.24 -4.86
N ALA A 33 -35.30 -0.34 -4.01
CA ALA A 33 -34.50 0.42 -3.04
C ALA A 33 -33.87 -0.50 -1.99
N SER A 34 -34.62 -1.49 -1.50
CA SER A 34 -34.08 -2.48 -0.53
C SER A 34 -33.03 -3.39 -1.18
N LEU A 35 -33.25 -3.85 -2.41
CA LEU A 35 -32.27 -4.65 -3.16
C LEU A 35 -31.00 -3.86 -3.43
N LYS A 36 -31.10 -2.60 -3.89
CA LYS A 36 -29.96 -1.69 -4.04
C LYS A 36 -29.25 -1.44 -2.72
N GLY A 37 -29.99 -1.29 -1.62
CA GLY A 37 -29.44 -1.15 -0.27
C GLY A 37 -28.62 -2.37 0.13
N LEU A 38 -29.10 -3.59 -0.11
CA LEU A 38 -28.37 -4.84 0.19
C LEU A 38 -27.13 -5.02 -0.66
N GLU A 39 -27.19 -4.68 -1.94
CA GLU A 39 -25.99 -4.66 -2.80
C GLU A 39 -24.96 -3.68 -2.26
N LEU A 40 -25.37 -2.47 -1.91
CA LEU A 40 -24.50 -1.42 -1.39
C LEU A 40 -23.89 -1.83 -0.04
N ALA A 41 -24.69 -2.44 0.85
CA ALA A 41 -24.20 -3.01 2.11
C ALA A 41 -23.13 -4.06 1.90
N SER A 42 -23.36 -4.98 0.96
CA SER A 42 -22.41 -6.04 0.61
C SER A 42 -21.11 -5.45 0.05
N ARG A 43 -21.20 -4.54 -0.93
CA ARG A 43 -20.02 -3.89 -1.53
C ARG A 43 -19.22 -3.11 -0.51
N LEU A 44 -19.88 -2.32 0.35
CA LEU A 44 -19.25 -1.52 1.39
C LEU A 44 -18.55 -2.41 2.43
N SER A 45 -19.21 -3.49 2.85
CA SER A 45 -18.66 -4.42 3.84
C SER A 45 -17.47 -5.21 3.30
N PHE A 46 -17.56 -5.73 2.09
CA PHE A 46 -16.42 -6.41 1.48
C PHE A 46 -15.26 -5.46 1.18
N PHE A 47 -15.54 -4.21 0.80
CA PHE A 47 -14.51 -3.21 0.57
C PHE A 47 -13.77 -2.83 1.86
N LEU A 48 -14.48 -2.44 2.91
CA LEU A 48 -13.87 -1.94 4.15
C LEU A 48 -13.45 -3.04 5.13
N TRP A 49 -14.18 -4.16 5.17
CA TRP A 49 -13.98 -5.18 6.19
C TRP A 49 -13.53 -6.54 5.64
N GLY A 50 -13.62 -6.75 4.33
CA GLY A 50 -13.35 -8.04 3.70
C GLY A 50 -14.25 -9.16 4.27
N SER A 51 -15.48 -8.84 4.65
CA SER A 51 -16.42 -9.76 5.29
C SER A 51 -17.87 -9.42 4.95
N LEU A 52 -18.80 -10.30 5.33
CA LEU A 52 -20.23 -10.05 5.21
C LEU A 52 -20.64 -8.81 6.03
N PRO A 53 -21.72 -8.11 5.60
CA PRO A 53 -22.33 -7.04 6.36
C PRO A 53 -22.72 -7.50 7.78
N ASP A 54 -22.62 -6.61 8.73
CA ASP A 54 -23.16 -6.82 10.06
C ASP A 54 -24.67 -6.46 10.13
N GLU A 55 -25.30 -6.81 11.23
CA GLU A 55 -26.73 -6.61 11.42
C GLU A 55 -27.15 -5.13 11.27
N PRO A 56 -26.47 -4.13 11.87
CA PRO A 56 -26.85 -2.73 11.69
C PRO A 56 -26.74 -2.25 10.24
N LEU A 57 -25.80 -2.78 9.45
CA LEU A 57 -25.65 -2.42 8.05
C LEU A 57 -26.75 -3.07 7.19
N LEU A 58 -27.15 -4.31 7.53
CA LEU A 58 -28.27 -5.00 6.87
C LEU A 58 -29.60 -4.33 7.18
N GLU A 59 -29.84 -3.92 8.44
CA GLU A 59 -31.05 -3.19 8.83
C GLU A 59 -31.16 -1.85 8.06
N ALA A 60 -30.08 -1.08 8.00
CA ALA A 60 -30.06 0.16 7.24
C ALA A 60 -30.31 -0.06 5.73
N ALA A 61 -29.83 -1.18 5.18
CA ALA A 61 -30.09 -1.58 3.79
C ALA A 61 -31.58 -1.89 3.57
N LEU A 62 -32.17 -2.73 4.43
CA LEU A 62 -33.57 -3.15 4.33
C LEU A 62 -34.56 -1.98 4.52
N ASN A 63 -34.20 -1.03 5.37
CA ASN A 63 -34.99 0.19 5.61
C ASN A 63 -34.83 1.24 4.49
N GLY A 64 -33.97 0.98 3.47
CA GLY A 64 -33.71 1.93 2.41
C GLY A 64 -32.83 3.14 2.80
N GLU A 65 -32.24 3.11 4.01
CA GLU A 65 -31.39 4.20 4.50
C GLU A 65 -30.10 4.33 3.70
N LEU A 66 -29.52 3.22 3.21
CA LEU A 66 -28.25 3.22 2.49
C LEU A 66 -28.31 3.85 1.10
N VAL A 67 -29.48 3.97 0.50
CA VAL A 67 -29.65 4.67 -0.79
C VAL A 67 -29.75 6.19 -0.63
N LEU A 68 -29.77 6.66 0.62
CA LEU A 68 -29.75 8.08 0.98
C LEU A 68 -28.33 8.47 1.42
N ASP A 69 -27.82 9.59 0.93
CA ASP A 69 -26.46 10.07 1.21
C ASP A 69 -26.15 10.09 2.73
N GLN A 70 -27.07 10.63 3.54
CA GLN A 70 -26.88 10.69 5.00
C GLN A 70 -26.82 9.31 5.67
N GLY A 71 -27.61 8.35 5.21
CA GLY A 71 -27.60 6.99 5.74
C GLY A 71 -26.32 6.27 5.40
N LEU A 72 -25.85 6.41 4.16
CA LEU A 72 -24.60 5.86 3.69
C LEU A 72 -23.42 6.44 4.47
N GLU A 73 -23.36 7.78 4.60
CA GLU A 73 -22.31 8.48 5.34
C GLU A 73 -22.25 8.05 6.82
N LYS A 74 -23.40 7.95 7.49
CA LYS A 74 -23.50 7.46 8.87
C LYS A 74 -22.89 6.05 9.01
N GLN A 75 -23.27 5.13 8.13
CA GLN A 75 -22.75 3.76 8.18
C GLN A 75 -21.27 3.71 7.82
N PHE A 76 -20.82 4.49 6.85
CA PHE A 76 -19.41 4.61 6.50
C PHE A 76 -18.56 5.06 7.69
N HIS A 77 -18.92 6.14 8.38
CA HIS A 77 -18.21 6.60 9.57
C HIS A 77 -18.20 5.58 10.71
N ARG A 78 -19.32 4.89 10.93
CA ARG A 78 -19.36 3.78 11.90
C ARG A 78 -18.38 2.67 11.53
N MET A 79 -18.31 2.34 10.26
CA MET A 79 -17.44 1.27 9.76
C MET A 79 -15.95 1.64 9.83
N LEU A 80 -15.60 2.91 9.62
CA LEU A 80 -14.24 3.42 9.81
C LEU A 80 -13.75 3.30 11.27
N SER A 81 -14.67 3.39 12.23
CA SER A 81 -14.35 3.25 13.67
C SER A 81 -14.33 1.79 14.17
N HIS A 82 -14.62 0.82 13.29
CA HIS A 82 -14.74 -0.58 13.68
C HIS A 82 -13.41 -1.33 13.52
N PRO A 83 -13.03 -2.24 14.46
CA PRO A 83 -11.75 -2.99 14.37
C PRO A 83 -11.55 -3.79 13.07
N ARG A 84 -12.63 -4.19 12.38
CA ARG A 84 -12.53 -4.87 11.08
C ARG A 84 -11.89 -4.00 9.98
N LEU A 85 -11.88 -2.67 10.13
CA LEU A 85 -11.23 -1.75 9.20
C LEU A 85 -9.74 -2.08 9.02
N LYS A 86 -9.11 -2.64 10.03
CA LYS A 86 -7.71 -3.07 9.97
C LYS A 86 -7.40 -3.94 8.75
N ARG A 87 -8.35 -4.77 8.31
CA ARG A 87 -8.19 -5.59 7.10
C ARG A 87 -7.99 -4.76 5.84
N PHE A 88 -8.76 -3.67 5.70
CA PHE A 88 -8.58 -2.75 4.58
C PHE A 88 -7.25 -2.02 4.67
N CYS A 89 -6.91 -1.50 5.85
CA CYS A 89 -5.66 -0.77 6.10
C CYS A 89 -4.41 -1.63 5.89
N ASP A 90 -4.50 -2.95 6.03
CA ASP A 90 -3.40 -3.86 5.74
C ASP A 90 -3.41 -4.33 4.27
N SER A 91 -4.58 -4.70 3.76
CA SER A 91 -4.71 -5.35 2.46
C SER A 91 -4.57 -4.38 1.28
N PHE A 92 -5.30 -3.26 1.30
CA PHE A 92 -5.30 -2.31 0.20
C PHE A 92 -3.91 -1.69 -0.04
N PRO A 93 -3.26 -1.06 0.97
CA PRO A 93 -1.95 -0.47 0.74
C PRO A 93 -0.86 -1.51 0.45
N SER A 94 -0.96 -2.74 0.98
CA SER A 94 -0.03 -3.81 0.62
C SER A 94 -0.09 -4.14 -0.87
N GLN A 95 -1.29 -4.24 -1.43
CA GLN A 95 -1.48 -4.51 -2.85
C GLN A 95 -1.16 -3.30 -3.72
N TRP A 96 -1.66 -2.12 -3.35
CA TRP A 96 -1.40 -0.87 -4.07
C TRP A 96 0.08 -0.58 -4.19
N LEU A 97 0.82 -0.64 -3.08
CA LEU A 97 2.25 -0.35 -3.00
C LEU A 97 3.13 -1.53 -3.42
N GLN A 98 2.55 -2.71 -3.71
CA GLN A 98 3.27 -3.93 -4.07
C GLN A 98 4.27 -4.36 -2.97
N LEU A 99 3.87 -4.28 -1.69
CA LEU A 99 4.77 -4.51 -0.55
C LEU A 99 5.25 -5.97 -0.43
N ASP A 100 4.59 -6.91 -1.07
CA ASP A 100 5.03 -8.31 -1.20
C ASP A 100 6.39 -8.44 -1.89
N ARG A 101 6.77 -7.48 -2.74
CA ARG A 101 8.09 -7.45 -3.38
C ARG A 101 9.26 -7.40 -2.39
N ILE A 102 9.03 -6.97 -1.15
CA ILE A 102 10.07 -6.98 -0.12
C ILE A 102 10.51 -8.39 0.23
N ILE A 103 9.63 -9.39 0.06
CA ILE A 103 9.93 -10.80 0.33
C ILE A 103 10.99 -11.33 -0.65
N SER A 104 10.95 -10.84 -1.89
CA SER A 104 11.92 -11.20 -2.94
C SER A 104 13.14 -10.27 -2.98
N SER A 105 13.18 -9.25 -2.13
CA SER A 105 14.35 -8.38 -2.01
C SER A 105 15.52 -9.13 -1.37
N THR A 106 16.70 -8.91 -1.90
CA THR A 106 17.94 -9.59 -1.48
C THR A 106 19.05 -8.60 -1.14
N PRO A 107 18.89 -7.77 -0.06
CA PRO A 107 19.98 -6.94 0.42
C PRO A 107 21.22 -7.78 0.74
N ASP A 108 22.40 -7.16 0.67
CA ASP A 108 23.64 -7.85 1.02
C ASP A 108 23.62 -8.38 2.46
N LYS A 109 23.95 -9.67 2.62
CA LYS A 109 23.82 -10.36 3.92
C LYS A 109 24.84 -9.93 4.95
N GLU A 110 26.01 -9.48 4.52
CA GLU A 110 27.07 -9.03 5.40
C GLU A 110 26.75 -7.64 5.93
N SER A 111 26.24 -6.77 5.05
CA SER A 111 25.86 -5.39 5.38
C SER A 111 24.53 -5.30 6.13
N PHE A 112 23.58 -6.20 5.83
CA PHE A 112 22.20 -6.16 6.37
C PHE A 112 21.76 -7.50 6.98
N PRO A 113 22.47 -8.05 7.99
CA PRO A 113 22.16 -9.36 8.56
C PRO A 113 20.76 -9.42 9.19
N GLY A 114 20.27 -8.34 9.80
CA GLY A 114 18.96 -8.24 10.44
C GLY A 114 17.78 -8.48 9.48
N PHE A 115 17.95 -8.18 8.21
CA PHE A 115 16.94 -8.44 7.18
C PHE A 115 16.59 -9.94 7.06
N TYR A 116 17.52 -10.83 7.36
CA TYR A 116 17.40 -12.28 7.19
C TYR A 116 17.09 -13.04 8.47
N PHE A 117 16.94 -12.40 9.60
CA PHE A 117 16.61 -13.08 10.85
C PHE A 117 15.27 -13.84 10.73
N LEU A 118 15.21 -15.03 11.31
CA LEU A 118 14.00 -15.87 11.27
C LEU A 118 12.84 -15.28 12.08
N LYS A 119 13.15 -14.47 13.08
CA LYS A 119 12.18 -13.86 14.00
C LYS A 119 12.45 -12.36 14.11
N TYR A 120 11.39 -11.57 14.02
CA TYR A 120 11.46 -10.09 14.06
C TYR A 120 12.40 -9.50 13.01
N ARG A 121 12.20 -9.91 11.76
CA ARG A 121 12.99 -9.42 10.61
C ARG A 121 12.78 -7.93 10.41
N ASP A 122 13.84 -7.24 9.99
CA ASP A 122 13.75 -5.83 9.60
C ASP A 122 12.67 -5.62 8.53
N SER A 123 12.55 -6.55 7.57
CA SER A 123 11.53 -6.49 6.52
C SER A 123 10.09 -6.45 7.05
N MET A 124 9.79 -7.12 8.18
CA MET A 124 8.46 -7.05 8.80
C MET A 124 8.18 -5.66 9.37
N HIS A 125 9.18 -5.07 10.02
CA HIS A 125 9.07 -3.71 10.54
C HIS A 125 8.95 -2.68 9.41
N MET A 126 9.73 -2.86 8.33
CA MET A 126 9.68 -1.99 7.16
C MET A 126 8.29 -1.96 6.51
N VAL A 127 7.62 -3.11 6.38
CA VAL A 127 6.27 -3.19 5.81
C VAL A 127 5.23 -2.47 6.67
N LEU A 128 5.37 -2.52 7.99
CA LEU A 128 4.39 -1.89 8.90
C LEU A 128 4.43 -0.36 8.84
N GLU A 129 5.55 0.25 8.52
CA GLU A 129 5.67 1.71 8.42
C GLU A 129 4.66 2.34 7.44
N PRO A 130 4.60 1.94 6.14
CA PRO A 130 3.63 2.50 5.21
C PRO A 130 2.18 2.10 5.52
N LEU A 131 1.94 0.93 6.10
CA LEU A 131 0.60 0.50 6.51
C LEU A 131 0.04 1.39 7.62
N LEU A 132 0.85 1.70 8.62
CA LEU A 132 0.46 2.58 9.72
C LEU A 132 0.28 4.03 9.27
N LEU A 133 1.11 4.51 8.34
CA LEU A 133 0.90 5.82 7.72
C LEU A 133 -0.43 5.88 6.98
N PHE A 134 -0.75 4.86 6.17
CA PHE A 134 -2.01 4.78 5.44
C PHE A 134 -3.21 4.75 6.39
N GLU A 135 -3.17 3.90 7.40
CA GLU A 135 -4.21 3.77 8.42
C GLU A 135 -4.49 5.10 9.13
N THR A 136 -3.44 5.80 9.52
CA THR A 136 -3.54 7.10 10.20
C THR A 136 -4.15 8.16 9.28
N VAL A 137 -3.68 8.27 8.05
CA VAL A 137 -4.23 9.23 7.07
C VAL A 137 -5.73 8.99 6.85
N LEU A 138 -6.14 7.72 6.76
CA LEU A 138 -7.53 7.35 6.57
C LEU A 138 -8.40 7.65 7.81
N ILE A 139 -7.96 7.19 9.00
CA ILE A 139 -8.77 7.29 10.22
C ILE A 139 -8.84 8.72 10.75
N GLU A 140 -7.73 9.45 10.71
CA GLU A 140 -7.67 10.85 11.14
C GLU A 140 -8.15 11.82 10.05
N ASN A 141 -8.59 11.33 8.90
CA ASN A 141 -9.05 12.13 7.75
C ASN A 141 -8.04 13.21 7.34
N LEU A 142 -6.77 12.84 7.26
CA LEU A 142 -5.70 13.75 6.89
C LEU A 142 -5.65 13.94 5.37
N SER A 143 -4.96 15.00 4.92
CA SER A 143 -4.73 15.21 3.50
C SER A 143 -3.98 14.04 2.85
N ILE A 144 -4.41 13.60 1.68
CA ILE A 144 -3.72 12.57 0.89
C ILE A 144 -2.29 12.98 0.48
N SER A 145 -1.96 14.28 0.56
CA SER A 145 -0.58 14.76 0.37
C SER A 145 0.40 14.14 1.36
N GLN A 146 -0.07 13.67 2.51
CA GLN A 146 0.73 12.91 3.49
C GLN A 146 1.32 11.63 2.90
N PHE A 147 0.72 11.07 1.84
CA PHE A 147 1.31 9.91 1.14
C PHE A 147 2.56 10.26 0.34
N ILE A 148 2.70 11.51 -0.08
CA ILE A 148 3.87 11.99 -0.83
C ILE A 148 4.91 12.59 0.11
N GLN A 149 4.46 13.50 0.98
CA GLN A 149 5.30 14.16 1.96
C GLN A 149 4.53 14.24 3.28
N SER A 150 4.94 13.43 4.23
CA SER A 150 4.32 13.38 5.55
C SER A 150 5.13 14.21 6.54
N ASP A 151 4.44 14.87 7.46
CA ASP A 151 5.02 15.55 8.63
C ASP A 151 5.25 14.59 9.81
N PHE A 152 4.89 13.32 9.65
CA PHE A 152 5.12 12.26 10.63
C PHE A 152 5.49 10.94 9.95
N THR A 153 6.09 10.04 10.75
CA THR A 153 6.35 8.65 10.36
C THR A 153 6.18 7.72 11.55
N TYR A 154 6.12 6.43 11.28
CA TYR A 154 6.10 5.39 12.31
C TYR A 154 7.43 4.66 12.39
N ARG A 155 7.97 4.52 13.60
CA ARG A 155 9.20 3.81 13.86
C ARG A 155 9.02 2.82 15.01
N SER A 156 9.52 1.63 14.82
CA SER A 156 9.89 0.75 15.93
C SER A 156 11.32 1.07 16.36
N LYS A 157 11.73 0.63 17.53
CA LYS A 157 13.11 0.75 17.99
C LYS A 157 14.12 0.20 16.97
N LEU A 158 13.80 -0.94 16.36
CA LEU A 158 14.65 -1.58 15.35
C LEU A 158 14.77 -0.71 14.09
N LEU A 159 13.69 -0.15 13.57
CA LEU A 159 13.75 0.76 12.43
C LEU A 159 14.48 2.05 12.77
N GLN A 160 14.32 2.57 13.96
CA GLN A 160 15.02 3.77 14.40
C GLN A 160 16.54 3.56 14.43
N GLU A 161 17.00 2.41 14.91
CA GLU A 161 18.40 2.02 14.85
C GLU A 161 18.91 1.86 13.40
N ALA A 162 18.11 1.25 12.52
CA ALA A 162 18.46 1.03 11.11
C ALA A 162 18.51 2.34 10.29
N TYR A 163 17.61 3.28 10.56
CA TYR A 163 17.60 4.58 9.90
C TYR A 163 18.66 5.54 10.45
N GLY A 164 19.17 5.29 11.67
CA GLY A 164 20.11 6.20 12.33
C GLY A 164 19.50 7.59 12.58
N GLU A 165 20.31 8.62 12.47
CA GLU A 165 19.93 10.03 12.72
C GLU A 165 19.19 10.70 11.53
N LEU A 166 18.36 9.94 10.79
CA LEU A 166 17.65 10.47 9.64
C LEU A 166 16.43 11.30 10.07
N GLY A 167 16.59 12.60 10.21
CA GLY A 167 15.59 13.68 10.11
C GLY A 167 14.22 13.47 10.74
N ILE A 168 14.12 12.68 11.82
CA ILE A 168 12.94 12.59 12.68
C ILE A 168 13.21 13.22 14.02
N GLY A 169 12.15 13.71 14.70
CA GLY A 169 12.27 14.26 16.04
C GLY A 169 12.71 13.22 17.06
N GLU A 170 13.43 13.68 18.09
CA GLU A 170 13.98 12.81 19.15
C GLU A 170 12.90 12.07 19.96
N LYS A 171 11.69 12.61 20.01
CA LYS A 171 10.59 12.10 20.85
C LYS A 171 9.35 11.80 20.01
N PRO A 172 8.63 10.71 20.35
CA PRO A 172 7.35 10.41 19.73
C PRO A 172 6.32 11.51 20.02
N ILE A 173 5.37 11.66 19.11
CA ILE A 173 4.23 12.56 19.28
C ILE A 173 3.37 12.07 20.43
N GLN A 174 3.05 12.93 21.38
CA GLN A 174 2.20 12.59 22.52
C GLN A 174 0.83 12.10 22.04
N GLY A 175 0.35 11.02 22.65
CA GLY A 175 -0.94 10.39 22.29
C GLY A 175 -0.85 9.41 21.14
N SER A 176 0.33 9.17 20.55
CA SER A 176 0.52 8.09 19.61
C SER A 176 0.22 6.76 20.29
N GLN A 177 -0.69 5.99 19.68
CA GLN A 177 -1.10 4.70 20.24
C GLN A 177 -0.02 3.65 19.92
N GLU A 178 0.16 2.72 20.86
CA GLU A 178 0.92 1.51 20.63
C GLU A 178 0.11 0.62 19.66
N VAL A 179 0.53 0.53 18.41
CA VAL A 179 -0.30 0.00 17.32
C VAL A 179 -0.17 -1.51 17.20
N THR A 180 0.90 -2.12 17.67
CA THR A 180 1.13 -3.57 17.61
C THR A 180 1.98 -4.06 18.77
N VAL A 181 2.01 -5.39 18.96
CA VAL A 181 2.96 -6.07 19.87
C VAL A 181 4.43 -5.71 19.58
N LEU A 182 4.71 -5.20 18.37
CA LEU A 182 6.05 -4.79 17.93
C LEU A 182 6.40 -3.34 18.34
N ARG A 183 5.49 -2.62 18.97
CA ARG A 183 5.68 -1.27 19.49
C ARG A 183 6.20 -0.27 18.44
N PHE A 184 5.27 0.22 17.62
CA PHE A 184 5.51 1.35 16.75
C PHE A 184 5.05 2.64 17.41
N GLU A 185 5.84 3.67 17.30
CA GLU A 185 5.54 5.00 17.81
C GLU A 185 5.55 5.99 16.64
N ARG A 186 4.72 7.01 16.74
CA ARG A 186 4.62 8.08 15.73
C ARG A 186 5.63 9.18 16.07
N TYR A 187 6.49 9.51 15.13
CA TYR A 187 7.51 10.53 15.24
C TYR A 187 7.26 11.69 14.26
N PRO A 188 7.57 12.93 14.61
CA PRO A 188 7.55 14.02 13.66
C PRO A 188 8.70 13.86 12.65
N VAL A 189 8.45 14.25 11.41
CA VAL A 189 9.48 14.33 10.37
C VAL A 189 9.97 15.76 10.30
N GLU A 190 11.27 15.97 10.51
CA GLU A 190 11.92 17.27 10.53
C GLU A 190 12.63 17.58 9.20
N ASP A 191 13.10 16.56 8.49
CA ASP A 191 13.76 16.70 7.20
C ASP A 191 12.76 16.57 6.05
N PRO A 192 12.54 17.62 5.22
CA PRO A 192 11.57 17.56 4.12
C PRO A 192 11.95 16.60 3.00
N ARG A 193 13.15 16.01 3.02
CA ARG A 193 13.60 15.00 2.04
C ARG A 193 13.12 13.60 2.36
N ILE A 194 12.60 13.37 3.56
CA ILE A 194 12.03 12.10 4.01
C ILE A 194 10.56 12.26 4.36
N GLY A 195 9.90 11.17 4.65
CA GLY A 195 8.47 11.13 4.96
C GLY A 195 7.62 10.68 3.76
N GLY A 196 6.39 10.33 4.05
CA GLY A 196 5.48 9.74 3.06
C GLY A 196 5.86 8.31 2.65
N LEU A 197 5.16 7.79 1.65
CA LEU A 197 5.29 6.40 1.20
C LEU A 197 6.55 6.16 0.37
N ILE A 198 7.03 7.18 -0.35
CA ILE A 198 8.11 7.02 -1.35
C ILE A 198 9.46 6.78 -0.68
N THR A 199 9.68 7.36 0.48
CA THR A 199 10.97 7.33 1.18
C THR A 199 11.00 6.39 2.38
N ASN A 200 9.94 5.61 2.61
CA ASN A 200 9.95 4.64 3.69
C ASN A 200 10.85 3.42 3.38
N ALA A 201 11.27 2.72 4.44
CA ALA A 201 12.22 1.62 4.33
C ALA A 201 11.75 0.50 3.38
N ALA A 202 10.46 0.15 3.38
CA ALA A 202 9.94 -0.91 2.52
C ALA A 202 10.13 -0.56 1.05
N VAL A 203 9.69 0.65 0.64
CA VAL A 203 9.80 1.11 -0.75
C VAL A 203 11.26 1.28 -1.16
N MET A 204 12.07 1.88 -0.29
CA MET A 204 13.50 2.05 -0.55
C MET A 204 14.20 0.70 -0.76
N THR A 205 13.90 -0.30 0.07
CA THR A 205 14.50 -1.63 -0.03
C THR A 205 14.03 -2.40 -1.26
N MET A 206 12.71 -2.49 -1.51
CA MET A 206 12.19 -3.27 -2.64
C MET A 206 12.48 -2.65 -4.01
N THR A 207 12.91 -1.39 -4.04
CA THR A 207 13.31 -0.67 -5.26
C THR A 207 14.82 -0.43 -5.35
N SER A 208 15.61 -1.12 -4.55
CA SER A 208 17.08 -1.09 -4.56
C SER A 208 17.67 -2.44 -4.97
N GLY A 209 18.96 -2.45 -5.28
CA GLY A 209 19.75 -3.67 -5.44
C GLY A 209 20.30 -4.16 -4.10
N PRO A 210 21.11 -5.24 -4.13
CA PRO A 210 21.70 -5.79 -2.91
C PRO A 210 22.59 -4.79 -2.16
N GLU A 211 23.42 -4.04 -2.87
CA GLU A 211 24.39 -3.10 -2.31
C GLU A 211 24.10 -1.64 -2.73
N ASP A 212 23.31 -1.43 -3.80
CA ASP A 212 23.14 -0.12 -4.44
C ASP A 212 21.69 0.31 -4.51
N THR A 213 21.47 1.62 -4.39
CA THR A 213 20.17 2.21 -4.71
C THR A 213 19.91 2.22 -6.22
N LYS A 214 18.68 1.90 -6.63
CA LYS A 214 18.26 1.89 -8.05
C LYS A 214 17.19 2.94 -8.32
N PRO A 215 17.56 4.21 -8.57
CA PRO A 215 16.60 5.30 -8.74
C PRO A 215 15.69 5.11 -9.96
N ILE A 216 16.15 4.47 -11.04
CA ILE A 216 15.33 4.14 -12.21
C ILE A 216 14.22 3.15 -11.83
N THR A 217 14.55 2.08 -11.10
CA THR A 217 13.57 1.11 -10.61
C THR A 217 12.53 1.78 -9.71
N ARG A 218 12.96 2.71 -8.85
CA ARG A 218 12.05 3.49 -8.00
C ARG A 218 11.17 4.44 -8.81
N GLY A 219 11.72 5.10 -9.82
CA GLY A 219 10.94 5.94 -10.74
C GLY A 219 9.89 5.14 -11.51
N SER A 220 10.25 3.96 -12.01
CA SER A 220 9.32 3.03 -12.67
C SER A 220 8.22 2.54 -11.73
N TRP A 221 8.59 2.16 -10.50
CA TRP A 221 7.61 1.80 -9.46
C TRP A 221 6.66 2.96 -9.17
N MET A 222 7.18 4.16 -8.99
CA MET A 222 6.37 5.37 -8.75
C MET A 222 5.41 5.66 -9.90
N ALA A 223 5.90 5.60 -11.15
CA ALA A 223 5.08 5.80 -12.34
C ALA A 223 3.93 4.77 -12.42
N THR A 224 4.21 3.52 -12.06
CA THR A 224 3.23 2.44 -12.06
C THR A 224 2.21 2.60 -10.92
N VAL A 225 2.68 2.81 -9.69
CA VAL A 225 1.86 2.75 -8.47
C VAL A 225 1.04 4.02 -8.26
N PHE A 226 1.63 5.20 -8.46
CA PHE A 226 0.94 6.47 -8.22
C PHE A 226 0.23 7.02 -9.46
N PHE A 227 0.79 6.79 -10.64
CA PHE A 227 0.26 7.38 -11.87
C PHE A 227 -0.44 6.37 -12.80
N ASN A 228 -0.39 5.07 -12.47
CA ASN A 228 -0.89 3.98 -13.31
C ASN A 228 -0.36 4.08 -14.77
N ARG A 229 0.92 4.46 -14.90
CA ARG A 229 1.64 4.62 -16.17
C ARG A 229 2.96 3.85 -16.11
N PRO A 230 2.91 2.51 -16.21
CA PRO A 230 4.15 1.72 -16.27
C PRO A 230 4.97 2.18 -17.50
N PRO A 231 6.27 2.41 -17.34
CA PRO A 231 7.13 2.74 -18.48
C PRO A 231 7.16 1.58 -19.47
N GLU A 232 7.27 1.90 -20.75
CA GLU A 232 7.48 0.89 -21.77
C GLU A 232 8.82 0.17 -21.56
N PRO A 233 8.89 -1.15 -21.88
CA PRO A 233 10.15 -1.87 -21.80
C PRO A 233 11.17 -1.24 -22.80
N PRO A 234 12.45 -1.20 -22.43
CA PRO A 234 13.48 -0.69 -23.35
C PRO A 234 13.50 -1.54 -24.63
N PRO A 235 13.84 -0.95 -25.78
CA PRO A 235 14.06 -1.69 -27.02
C PRO A 235 15.10 -2.81 -26.83
N ALA A 236 14.92 -3.92 -27.55
CA ALA A 236 15.72 -5.13 -27.35
C ALA A 236 17.23 -4.95 -27.70
N ASP A 237 17.57 -3.92 -28.47
CA ASP A 237 18.93 -3.56 -28.90
C ASP A 237 19.63 -2.57 -27.95
N VAL A 238 18.94 -2.09 -26.92
CA VAL A 238 19.54 -1.20 -25.91
C VAL A 238 20.23 -2.05 -24.86
N PRO A 239 21.56 -1.96 -24.69
CA PRO A 239 22.27 -2.67 -23.66
C PRO A 239 21.79 -2.19 -22.28
N PRO A 240 21.67 -3.09 -21.28
CA PRO A 240 21.36 -2.68 -19.92
C PRO A 240 22.39 -1.66 -19.44
N LEU A 241 21.94 -0.72 -18.61
CA LEU A 241 22.84 0.22 -17.95
C LEU A 241 23.95 -0.61 -17.28
N SER A 242 25.20 -0.41 -17.68
CA SER A 242 26.29 -1.22 -17.12
C SER A 242 26.32 -1.03 -15.62
N GLU A 243 26.08 -2.13 -14.89
CA GLU A 243 26.29 -2.21 -13.44
C GLU A 243 27.80 -2.30 -13.13
N GLU A 244 28.64 -2.05 -14.13
CA GLU A 244 30.08 -2.16 -13.99
C GLU A 244 30.58 -1.24 -12.88
N LYS A 245 31.14 -1.89 -11.87
CA LYS A 245 32.10 -1.30 -10.93
C LYS A 245 33.39 -0.96 -11.71
N SER A 246 33.26 -0.24 -12.83
CA SER A 246 34.43 0.17 -13.58
C SER A 246 35.29 1.14 -12.75
N VAL A 247 36.58 1.01 -12.84
CA VAL A 247 37.53 1.89 -12.13
C VAL A 247 37.22 3.37 -12.41
N GLU A 248 36.65 3.66 -13.60
CA GLU A 248 36.20 5.01 -13.99
C GLU A 248 34.91 5.47 -13.29
N ALA A 249 34.11 4.57 -12.74
CA ALA A 249 32.89 4.92 -11.95
C ALA A 249 33.22 5.22 -10.48
N HIS A 250 34.43 4.91 -10.01
CA HIS A 250 34.87 5.25 -8.67
C HIS A 250 34.97 6.76 -8.51
N GLY A 251 34.11 7.33 -7.68
CA GLY A 251 34.05 8.77 -7.36
C GLY A 251 32.90 9.53 -8.00
N LYS A 252 32.17 8.94 -8.95
CA LYS A 252 30.96 9.58 -9.51
C LYS A 252 29.70 9.16 -8.74
N THR A 253 28.85 10.15 -8.45
CA THR A 253 27.54 9.91 -7.89
C THR A 253 26.65 9.16 -8.91
N ILE A 254 25.61 8.48 -8.42
CA ILE A 254 24.61 7.83 -9.30
C ILE A 254 23.98 8.85 -10.26
N ARG A 255 23.75 10.07 -9.81
CA ARG A 255 23.20 11.16 -10.64
C ARG A 255 24.13 11.47 -11.82
N GLU A 256 25.43 11.59 -11.59
CA GLU A 256 26.42 11.85 -12.65
C GLU A 256 26.53 10.69 -13.64
N ARG A 257 26.43 9.44 -13.15
CA ARG A 257 26.41 8.25 -14.03
C ARG A 257 25.15 8.22 -14.91
N LEU A 258 23.99 8.53 -14.36
CA LEU A 258 22.73 8.61 -15.11
C LEU A 258 22.75 9.77 -16.11
N GLN A 259 23.33 10.90 -15.77
CA GLN A 259 23.48 12.02 -16.69
C GLN A 259 24.40 11.66 -17.87
N ALA A 260 25.55 11.05 -17.61
CA ALA A 260 26.44 10.56 -18.66
C ALA A 260 25.78 9.55 -19.62
N HIS A 261 24.90 8.67 -19.07
CA HIS A 261 24.11 7.75 -19.89
C HIS A 261 23.12 8.50 -20.80
N ARG A 262 22.42 9.52 -20.30
CA ARG A 262 21.48 10.33 -21.07
C ARG A 262 22.14 11.16 -22.19
N GLU A 263 23.41 11.49 -22.02
CA GLU A 263 24.18 12.27 -23.00
C GLU A 263 24.70 11.41 -24.19
N GLN A 264 24.66 10.08 -24.05
CA GLN A 264 25.06 9.17 -25.15
C GLN A 264 24.04 9.24 -26.29
N ALA A 265 24.54 9.40 -27.53
CA ALA A 265 23.71 9.63 -28.71
C ALA A 265 22.61 8.56 -28.92
N GLN A 266 22.92 7.29 -28.62
CA GLN A 266 21.99 6.16 -28.72
C GLN A 266 20.91 6.13 -27.63
N CYS A 267 21.13 6.79 -26.50
CA CYS A 267 20.21 6.81 -25.36
C CYS A 267 19.38 8.10 -25.33
N ARG A 268 19.90 9.17 -25.88
CA ARG A 268 19.33 10.52 -25.84
C ARG A 268 17.92 10.60 -26.39
N GLY A 269 17.64 9.89 -27.51
CA GLY A 269 16.33 9.94 -28.15
C GLY A 269 15.16 9.39 -27.31
N CYS A 270 15.43 8.58 -26.27
CA CYS A 270 14.42 8.05 -25.36
C CYS A 270 14.34 8.84 -24.03
N HIS A 271 15.35 9.69 -23.75
CA HIS A 271 15.50 10.39 -22.48
C HIS A 271 15.32 11.92 -22.57
N GLU A 272 14.90 12.42 -23.70
CA GLU A 272 14.41 13.79 -23.86
C GLU A 272 12.97 13.89 -23.37
#